data_e565c36c311de6b26934577a31982ad3
#
_entry.id   e565c36c311de6b26934577a31982ad3
#
_cell.length_a   1.000
_cell.length_b   1.000
_cell.length_c   1.000
_cell.angle_alpha   90.00
_cell.angle_beta   90.00
_cell.angle_gamma   90.00
#
_symmetry.space_group_name_H-M   'P 1'
#
loop_
_entity.id
_entity.type
_entity.pdbx_description
1 polymer ?
#
loop_
_entity_poly.entity_id
_entity_poly.type
_entity_poly.pdbx_seq_one_letter_code
_entity_poly.pdbx_strand_id
1 'polypeptide(L)'
;TKLVDFYLENPNVTPMAMVSMPVWAILDFNREPMRCQLGDNLVCYDCDGISYPCHLFSPLTLEGSQLELARHIDFASLHNEESSKCKKCLLRPLCLTCYGSNYMDTGDCNNQTPFNCAQFKLFFLASCRYHKLLALSNNDTQKTELISKVMNLLKLSTNKKST
;
A
#
# COMPACT_ATOMS: atom_id res chain seq x y z
N THR A 1 17.76 1.14 -2.60
CA THR A 1 18.47 1.40 -3.85
C THR A 1 19.04 0.14 -4.46
N LYS A 2 19.76 -0.72 -3.72
CA LYS A 2 20.31 -1.97 -4.25
C LYS A 2 19.29 -2.86 -4.98
N LEU A 3 18.06 -2.98 -4.45
CA LEU A 3 17.00 -3.78 -5.08
C LEU A 3 16.54 -3.17 -6.42
N VAL A 4 16.44 -1.86 -6.51
CA VAL A 4 16.10 -1.17 -7.77
C VAL A 4 17.21 -1.37 -8.79
N ASP A 5 18.46 -1.21 -8.37
CA ASP A 5 19.64 -1.38 -9.24
C ASP A 5 19.70 -2.84 -9.76
N PHE A 6 19.44 -3.83 -8.88
CA PHE A 6 19.34 -5.25 -9.28
C PHE A 6 18.31 -5.49 -10.40
N TYR A 7 17.09 -4.94 -10.30
CA TYR A 7 16.06 -5.15 -11.35
C TYR A 7 16.39 -4.43 -12.65
N LEU A 8 17.12 -3.33 -12.61
CA LEU A 8 17.59 -2.64 -13.82
C LEU A 8 18.72 -3.42 -14.53
N GLU A 9 19.58 -4.08 -13.76
CA GLU A 9 20.65 -4.93 -14.27
C GLU A 9 20.14 -6.30 -14.75
N ASN A 10 18.97 -6.75 -14.27
CA ASN A 10 18.39 -8.06 -14.57
C ASN A 10 16.98 -7.91 -15.17
N PRO A 11 16.82 -7.41 -16.41
CA PRO A 11 15.52 -7.07 -17.00
C PRO A 11 14.61 -8.29 -17.22
N ASN A 12 15.16 -9.51 -17.20
CA ASN A 12 14.39 -10.76 -17.31
C ASN A 12 13.73 -11.19 -15.99
N VAL A 13 14.07 -10.53 -14.87
CA VAL A 13 13.48 -10.81 -13.57
C VAL A 13 12.30 -9.86 -13.35
N THR A 14 11.12 -10.41 -13.12
CA THR A 14 9.93 -9.61 -12.82
C THR A 14 10.11 -8.86 -11.50
N PRO A 15 10.02 -7.52 -11.49
CA PRO A 15 10.21 -6.75 -10.28
C PRO A 15 9.05 -6.94 -9.31
N MET A 16 9.36 -6.98 -8.01
CA MET A 16 8.36 -7.01 -6.95
C MET A 16 7.48 -5.76 -6.99
N ALA A 17 6.19 -5.92 -6.65
CA ALA A 17 5.22 -4.83 -6.65
C ALA A 17 5.66 -3.59 -5.84
N MET A 18 6.43 -3.80 -4.75
CA MET A 18 6.95 -2.71 -3.91
C MET A 18 7.98 -1.80 -4.60
N VAL A 19 8.54 -2.19 -5.74
CA VAL A 19 9.48 -1.37 -6.52
C VAL A 19 8.98 -1.06 -7.93
N SER A 20 7.80 -1.59 -8.31
CA SER A 20 7.23 -1.42 -9.65
C SER A 20 5.78 -0.88 -9.64
N MET A 21 5.38 -0.22 -8.55
CA MET A 21 4.05 0.40 -8.45
C MET A 21 3.81 1.37 -9.61
N PRO A 22 2.58 1.44 -10.15
CA PRO A 22 2.21 2.40 -11.19
C PRO A 22 2.11 3.81 -10.61
N VAL A 23 3.25 4.44 -10.31
CA VAL A 23 3.37 5.71 -9.55
C VAL A 23 2.57 6.86 -10.16
N TRP A 24 2.32 6.83 -11.47
CA TRP A 24 1.48 7.82 -12.18
C TRP A 24 0.00 7.77 -11.80
N ALA A 25 -0.45 6.71 -11.15
CA ALA A 25 -1.84 6.60 -10.70
C ALA A 25 -2.23 7.67 -9.68
N ILE A 26 -1.28 8.31 -8.99
CA ILE A 26 -1.57 9.46 -8.12
C ILE A 26 -1.97 10.73 -8.89
N LEU A 27 -1.79 10.77 -10.21
CA LEU A 27 -2.23 11.88 -11.06
C LEU A 27 -3.72 11.78 -11.41
N ASP A 28 -4.33 10.62 -11.21
CA ASP A 28 -5.76 10.41 -11.39
C ASP A 28 -6.48 10.62 -10.06
N PHE A 29 -6.97 11.83 -9.84
CA PHE A 29 -7.65 12.23 -8.61
C PHE A 29 -9.02 11.58 -8.41
N ASN A 30 -9.60 10.98 -9.46
CA ASN A 30 -10.87 10.28 -9.42
C ASN A 30 -10.70 8.78 -9.23
N ARG A 31 -9.46 8.29 -9.20
CA ARG A 31 -9.18 6.87 -9.02
C ARG A 31 -9.62 6.43 -7.64
N GLU A 32 -10.45 5.39 -7.61
CA GLU A 32 -10.77 4.69 -6.36
C GLU A 32 -9.50 4.12 -5.74
N PRO A 33 -9.33 4.24 -4.41
CA PRO A 33 -8.18 3.69 -3.72
C PRO A 33 -8.13 2.17 -3.88
N MET A 34 -6.93 1.64 -3.93
CA MET A 34 -6.74 0.19 -3.81
C MET A 34 -7.24 -0.25 -2.42
N ARG A 35 -8.04 -1.32 -2.39
CA ARG A 35 -8.61 -1.85 -1.15
C ARG A 35 -8.13 -3.27 -0.91
N CYS A 36 -7.89 -3.60 0.34
CA CYS A 36 -7.77 -4.99 0.75
C CYS A 36 -9.11 -5.68 0.55
N GLN A 37 -9.12 -6.89 0.02
CA GLN A 37 -10.35 -7.66 -0.21
C GLN A 37 -10.85 -8.39 1.04
N LEU A 38 -10.37 -7.99 2.20
CA LEU A 38 -10.79 -8.49 3.50
C LEU A 38 -12.30 -8.25 3.70
N GLY A 39 -13.02 -9.30 4.01
CA GLY A 39 -14.47 -9.25 4.16
C GLY A 39 -15.28 -9.42 2.86
N ASP A 40 -14.63 -9.28 1.69
CA ASP A 40 -15.29 -9.45 0.38
C ASP A 40 -14.91 -10.80 -0.26
N ASN A 41 -13.68 -10.89 -0.79
CA ASN A 41 -13.24 -12.04 -1.60
C ASN A 41 -12.05 -12.77 -0.99
N LEU A 42 -11.55 -12.34 0.18
CA LEU A 42 -10.43 -12.97 0.85
C LEU A 42 -10.93 -13.84 2.00
N VAL A 43 -10.55 -15.10 1.97
CA VAL A 43 -10.77 -16.06 3.07
C VAL A 43 -9.56 -16.98 3.18
N CYS A 44 -9.17 -17.34 4.39
CA CYS A 44 -8.20 -18.39 4.63
C CYS A 44 -8.78 -19.44 5.57
N TYR A 45 -8.24 -20.66 5.49
CA TYR A 45 -8.66 -21.80 6.32
C TYR A 45 -7.45 -22.29 7.11
N ASP A 46 -7.66 -22.71 8.35
CA ASP A 46 -6.65 -23.43 9.11
C ASP A 46 -6.68 -24.95 8.78
N CYS A 47 -5.84 -25.71 9.48
CA CYS A 47 -5.75 -27.17 9.29
C CYS A 47 -7.01 -27.93 9.75
N ASP A 48 -7.85 -27.32 10.60
CA ASP A 48 -9.11 -27.87 11.08
C ASP A 48 -10.30 -27.47 10.21
N GLY A 49 -10.05 -26.71 9.12
CA GLY A 49 -11.07 -26.25 8.19
C GLY A 49 -11.87 -25.04 8.68
N ILE A 50 -11.43 -24.36 9.75
CA ILE A 50 -12.07 -23.15 10.25
C ILE A 50 -11.65 -21.98 9.36
N SER A 51 -12.63 -21.19 8.93
CA SER A 51 -12.41 -20.04 8.05
C SER A 51 -12.13 -18.75 8.83
N TYR A 52 -11.24 -17.94 8.29
CA TYR A 52 -10.89 -16.62 8.79
C TYR A 52 -10.89 -15.60 7.64
N PRO A 53 -11.15 -14.32 7.87
CA PRO A 53 -11.16 -13.29 6.82
C PRO A 53 -9.79 -13.08 6.17
N CYS A 54 -8.69 -13.34 6.87
CA CYS A 54 -7.34 -13.53 6.32
C CYS A 54 -6.44 -14.17 7.38
N HIS A 55 -5.23 -14.59 6.98
CA HIS A 55 -4.27 -15.24 7.88
C HIS A 55 -3.88 -14.40 9.11
N LEU A 56 -3.91 -13.07 9.01
CA LEU A 56 -3.61 -12.17 10.14
C LEU A 56 -4.74 -12.11 11.18
N PHE A 57 -5.89 -12.71 10.92
CA PHE A 57 -7.00 -12.86 11.86
C PHE A 57 -7.20 -14.32 12.31
N SER A 58 -6.21 -15.16 12.09
CA SER A 58 -6.21 -16.57 12.50
C SER A 58 -5.45 -16.78 13.82
N PRO A 59 -5.62 -17.93 14.48
CA PRO A 59 -4.87 -18.29 15.70
C PRO A 59 -3.36 -18.38 15.50
N LEU A 60 -2.87 -18.40 14.26
CA LEU A 60 -1.43 -18.32 13.96
C LEU A 60 -0.84 -16.93 14.24
N THR A 61 -1.69 -15.92 14.35
CA THR A 61 -1.26 -14.52 14.45
C THR A 61 -1.86 -13.80 15.65
N LEU A 62 -3.14 -14.05 15.95
CA LEU A 62 -3.85 -13.44 17.07
C LEU A 62 -4.08 -14.50 18.16
N GLU A 63 -3.93 -14.09 19.42
CA GLU A 63 -4.12 -14.95 20.59
C GLU A 63 -5.13 -14.36 21.57
N GLY A 64 -5.76 -15.25 22.35
CA GLY A 64 -6.60 -14.88 23.47
C GLY A 64 -7.70 -13.86 23.13
N SER A 65 -7.74 -12.76 23.88
CA SER A 65 -8.78 -11.74 23.76
C SER A 65 -8.77 -11.00 22.41
N GLN A 66 -7.62 -10.88 21.77
CA GLN A 66 -7.54 -10.23 20.44
C GLN A 66 -8.27 -11.04 19.37
N LEU A 67 -8.12 -12.36 19.41
CA LEU A 67 -8.82 -13.25 18.46
C LEU A 67 -10.34 -13.22 18.69
N GLU A 68 -10.78 -13.25 19.96
CA GLU A 68 -12.22 -13.16 20.27
C GLU A 68 -12.83 -11.83 19.85
N LEU A 69 -12.17 -10.71 20.12
CA LEU A 69 -12.63 -9.39 19.68
C LEU A 69 -12.67 -9.28 18.15
N ALA A 70 -11.69 -9.87 17.45
CA ALA A 70 -11.62 -9.85 16.00
C ALA A 70 -12.82 -10.54 15.33
N ARG A 71 -13.44 -11.55 15.98
CA ARG A 71 -14.64 -12.24 15.48
C ARG A 71 -15.88 -11.34 15.38
N HIS A 72 -15.90 -10.24 16.11
CA HIS A 72 -17.01 -9.28 16.12
C HIS A 72 -16.81 -8.09 15.18
N ILE A 73 -15.69 -8.06 14.42
CA ILE A 73 -15.44 -6.98 13.46
C ILE A 73 -16.32 -7.18 12.23
N ASP A 74 -17.06 -6.14 11.86
CA ASP A 74 -17.75 -6.08 10.57
C ASP A 74 -16.74 -5.69 9.47
N PHE A 75 -16.12 -6.70 8.86
CA PHE A 75 -15.11 -6.49 7.83
C PHE A 75 -15.66 -5.82 6.57
N ALA A 76 -16.94 -5.97 6.26
CA ALA A 76 -17.57 -5.35 5.09
C ALA A 76 -17.68 -3.81 5.24
N SER A 77 -17.82 -3.32 6.48
CA SER A 77 -17.92 -1.88 6.76
C SER A 77 -16.58 -1.15 6.79
N LEU A 78 -15.45 -1.85 6.97
CA LEU A 78 -14.12 -1.23 7.15
C LEU A 78 -13.74 -0.24 6.05
N HIS A 79 -14.19 -0.48 4.82
CA HIS A 79 -13.89 0.39 3.68
C HIS A 79 -14.52 1.79 3.79
N ASN A 80 -15.53 1.96 4.63
CA ASN A 80 -16.27 3.21 4.80
C ASN A 80 -15.67 4.12 5.87
N GLU A 81 -14.82 3.57 6.75
CA GLU A 81 -14.32 4.22 7.98
C GLU A 81 -12.88 4.72 7.86
N GLU A 82 -12.44 5.06 6.65
CA GLU A 82 -11.08 5.54 6.42
C GLU A 82 -10.74 6.79 7.25
N SER A 83 -9.57 6.79 7.89
CA SER A 83 -9.10 7.91 8.71
C SER A 83 -9.00 9.23 7.91
N SER A 84 -9.22 10.36 8.59
CA SER A 84 -9.15 11.69 7.97
C SER A 84 -7.78 12.02 7.35
N LYS A 85 -6.70 11.44 7.88
CA LYS A 85 -5.34 11.56 7.33
C LYS A 85 -5.24 10.85 5.99
N CYS A 86 -5.81 9.64 5.88
CA CYS A 86 -5.76 8.83 4.68
C CYS A 86 -6.63 9.42 3.57
N LYS A 87 -7.81 9.93 3.89
CA LYS A 87 -8.69 10.62 2.92
C LYS A 87 -8.00 11.79 2.20
N LYS A 88 -7.09 12.48 2.87
CA LYS A 88 -6.33 13.63 2.33
C LYS A 88 -4.93 13.26 1.81
N CYS A 89 -4.57 11.99 1.85
CA CYS A 89 -3.23 11.55 1.47
C CYS A 89 -3.08 11.50 -0.06
N LEU A 90 -2.04 12.13 -0.58
CA LEU A 90 -1.70 12.09 -2.00
C LEU A 90 -1.47 10.67 -2.53
N LEU A 91 -0.96 9.78 -1.70
CA LEU A 91 -0.65 8.40 -2.07
C LEU A 91 -1.85 7.45 -1.93
N ARG A 92 -3.01 7.95 -1.49
CA ARG A 92 -4.22 7.16 -1.27
C ARG A 92 -4.59 6.25 -2.45
N PRO A 93 -4.52 6.69 -3.73
CA PRO A 93 -4.88 5.85 -4.87
C PRO A 93 -4.06 4.56 -5.01
N LEU A 94 -2.87 4.50 -4.40
CA LEU A 94 -1.95 3.36 -4.46
C LEU A 94 -1.76 2.66 -3.12
N CYS A 95 -2.17 3.31 -2.01
CA CYS A 95 -1.93 2.79 -0.68
C CYS A 95 -2.88 1.65 -0.34
N LEU A 96 -2.35 0.44 -0.37
CA LEU A 96 -3.06 -0.74 0.12
C LEU A 96 -2.85 -0.84 1.63
N THR A 97 -3.79 -0.31 2.41
CA THR A 97 -3.81 -0.50 3.86
C THR A 97 -3.99 -1.97 4.21
N CYS A 98 -3.15 -2.50 5.11
CA CYS A 98 -3.32 -3.84 5.66
C CYS A 98 -4.10 -3.77 6.97
N TYR A 99 -5.38 -4.10 6.93
CA TYR A 99 -6.27 -4.07 8.11
C TYR A 99 -5.80 -5.01 9.22
N GLY A 100 -5.31 -6.21 8.87
CA GLY A 100 -4.78 -7.16 9.86
C GLY A 100 -3.55 -6.63 10.59
N SER A 101 -2.58 -6.05 9.85
CA SER A 101 -1.40 -5.44 10.47
C SER A 101 -1.77 -4.25 11.38
N ASN A 102 -2.69 -3.41 10.94
CA ASN A 102 -3.18 -2.31 11.78
C ASN A 102 -3.83 -2.83 13.07
N TYR A 103 -4.68 -3.85 12.96
CA TYR A 103 -5.35 -4.45 14.11
C TYR A 103 -4.37 -5.07 15.11
N MET A 104 -3.37 -5.81 14.61
CA MET A 104 -2.31 -6.38 15.45
C MET A 104 -1.55 -5.32 16.24
N ASP A 105 -1.24 -4.21 15.58
CA ASP A 105 -0.40 -3.14 16.17
C ASP A 105 -1.22 -2.21 17.10
N THR A 106 -2.50 -1.99 16.82
CA THR A 106 -3.28 -0.91 17.45
C THR A 106 -4.62 -1.35 18.04
N GLY A 107 -5.09 -2.55 17.72
CA GLY A 107 -6.46 -3.02 18.05
C GLY A 107 -7.56 -2.41 17.17
N ASP A 108 -7.18 -1.63 16.13
CA ASP A 108 -8.11 -0.96 15.21
C ASP A 108 -7.65 -1.15 13.76
N CYS A 109 -8.51 -1.76 12.94
CA CYS A 109 -8.22 -2.04 11.53
C CYS A 109 -7.95 -0.76 10.70
N ASN A 110 -8.58 0.35 11.05
CA ASN A 110 -8.49 1.61 10.32
C ASN A 110 -7.40 2.56 10.83
N ASN A 111 -6.72 2.19 11.93
CA ASN A 111 -5.64 2.99 12.51
C ASN A 111 -4.27 2.56 11.96
N GLN A 112 -3.92 3.10 10.80
CA GLN A 112 -2.61 2.82 10.18
C GLN A 112 -1.46 3.37 11.00
N THR A 113 -0.49 2.49 11.33
CA THR A 113 0.68 2.87 12.12
C THR A 113 1.63 3.81 11.35
N PRO A 114 2.38 4.67 12.04
CA PRO A 114 3.43 5.48 11.42
C PRO A 114 4.46 4.64 10.67
N PHE A 115 4.77 3.45 11.17
CA PHE A 115 5.71 2.51 10.54
C PHE A 115 5.20 2.04 9.18
N ASN A 116 3.98 1.49 9.11
CA ASN A 116 3.37 1.02 7.86
C ASN A 116 3.25 2.15 6.83
N CYS A 117 2.87 3.36 7.29
CA CYS A 117 2.81 4.54 6.45
C CYS A 117 4.19 4.93 5.89
N ALA A 118 5.25 4.91 6.73
CA ALA A 118 6.62 5.21 6.30
C ALA A 118 7.15 4.18 5.31
N GLN A 119 6.91 2.89 5.58
CA GLN A 119 7.31 1.79 4.71
C GLN A 119 6.68 1.93 3.32
N PHE A 120 5.37 2.21 3.25
CA PHE A 120 4.69 2.41 1.97
C PHE A 120 5.28 3.60 1.19
N LYS A 121 5.60 4.71 1.86
CA LYS A 121 6.26 5.87 1.23
C LYS A 121 7.63 5.51 0.65
N LEU A 122 8.41 4.66 1.35
CA LEU A 122 9.69 4.18 0.84
C LEU A 122 9.52 3.32 -0.42
N PHE A 123 8.53 2.43 -0.44
CA PHE A 123 8.22 1.64 -1.63
C PHE A 123 7.78 2.50 -2.81
N PHE A 124 6.98 3.52 -2.55
CA PHE A 124 6.58 4.48 -3.57
C PHE A 124 7.78 5.25 -4.15
N LEU A 125 8.69 5.73 -3.31
CA LEU A 125 9.92 6.40 -3.77
C LEU A 125 10.85 5.46 -4.54
N ALA A 126 10.97 4.20 -4.11
CA ALA A 126 11.72 3.17 -4.83
C ALA A 126 11.12 2.94 -6.22
N SER A 127 9.78 2.86 -6.33
CA SER A 127 9.08 2.72 -7.61
C SER A 127 9.26 3.93 -8.52
N CYS A 128 9.24 5.15 -7.97
CA CYS A 128 9.55 6.36 -8.74
C CYS A 128 10.97 6.29 -9.33
N ARG A 129 11.96 5.90 -8.53
CA ARG A 129 13.34 5.73 -8.98
C ARG A 129 13.44 4.66 -10.07
N TYR A 130 12.84 3.49 -9.83
CA TYR A 130 12.85 2.38 -10.80
C TYR A 130 12.29 2.80 -12.15
N HIS A 131 11.06 3.32 -12.17
CA HIS A 131 10.41 3.73 -13.41
C HIS A 131 11.14 4.87 -14.12
N LYS A 132 11.72 5.83 -13.36
CA LYS A 132 12.52 6.90 -13.94
C LYS A 132 13.75 6.37 -14.67
N LEU A 133 14.53 5.50 -14.03
CA LEU A 133 15.74 4.95 -14.62
C LEU A 133 15.43 4.03 -15.80
N LEU A 134 14.38 3.21 -15.69
CA LEU A 134 13.90 2.35 -16.77
C LEU A 134 13.40 3.17 -17.98
N ALA A 135 12.67 4.26 -17.75
CA ALA A 135 12.21 5.13 -18.85
C ALA A 135 13.37 5.82 -19.57
N LEU A 136 14.39 6.26 -18.81
CA LEU A 136 15.61 6.86 -19.38
C LEU A 136 16.42 5.84 -20.19
N SER A 137 16.60 4.62 -19.71
CA SER A 137 17.33 3.57 -20.44
C SER A 137 16.64 3.16 -21.74
N ASN A 138 15.31 3.20 -21.77
CA ASN A 138 14.50 2.85 -22.94
C ASN A 138 14.17 4.05 -23.85
N ASN A 139 14.67 5.25 -23.56
CA ASN A 139 14.32 6.49 -24.24
C ASN A 139 12.79 6.76 -24.30
N ASP A 140 12.05 6.32 -23.27
CA ASP A 140 10.60 6.50 -23.16
C ASP A 140 10.29 7.91 -22.64
N THR A 141 10.14 8.84 -23.57
CA THR A 141 9.86 10.25 -23.25
C THR A 141 8.52 10.44 -22.58
N GLN A 142 7.49 9.67 -22.95
CA GLN A 142 6.15 9.75 -22.37
C GLN A 142 6.16 9.35 -20.90
N LYS A 143 6.78 8.23 -20.54
CA LYS A 143 6.93 7.82 -19.13
C LYS A 143 7.81 8.78 -18.35
N THR A 144 8.89 9.30 -18.94
CA THR A 144 9.75 10.29 -18.29
C THR A 144 8.95 11.54 -17.92
N GLU A 145 8.08 12.02 -18.79
CA GLU A 145 7.21 13.16 -18.53
C GLU A 145 6.20 12.87 -17.39
N LEU A 146 5.53 11.70 -17.43
CA LEU A 146 4.60 11.29 -16.38
C LEU A 146 5.27 11.24 -15.00
N ILE A 147 6.46 10.65 -14.92
CA ILE A 147 7.21 10.57 -13.66
C ILE A 147 7.64 11.96 -13.19
N SER A 148 7.98 12.86 -14.11
CA SER A 148 8.30 14.25 -13.77
C SER A 148 7.10 14.99 -13.18
N LYS A 149 5.89 14.77 -13.70
CA LYS A 149 4.63 15.30 -13.12
C LYS A 149 4.40 14.75 -11.71
N VAL A 150 4.60 13.46 -11.49
CA VAL A 150 4.53 12.83 -10.15
C VAL A 150 5.49 13.49 -9.18
N MET A 151 6.75 13.65 -9.57
CA MET A 151 7.78 14.27 -8.70
C MET A 151 7.49 15.72 -8.37
N ASN A 152 6.95 16.49 -9.30
CA ASN A 152 6.56 17.88 -9.07
C ASN A 152 5.37 17.95 -8.09
N LEU A 153 4.38 17.07 -8.21
CA LEU A 153 3.25 17.01 -7.30
C LEU A 153 3.71 16.69 -5.85
N LEU A 154 4.67 15.77 -5.69
CA LEU A 154 5.27 15.47 -4.38
C LEU A 154 5.96 16.67 -3.77
N LYS A 155 6.77 17.43 -4.54
CA LYS A 155 7.46 18.63 -4.06
C LYS A 155 6.48 19.70 -3.58
N LEU A 156 5.39 19.92 -4.33
CA LEU A 156 4.35 20.88 -3.94
C LEU A 156 3.64 20.47 -2.63
N SER A 157 3.43 19.18 -2.41
CA SER A 157 2.79 18.66 -1.20
C SER A 157 3.67 18.78 0.05
N THR A 158 5.00 18.72 -0.10
CA THR A 158 5.94 18.89 1.02
C THR A 158 6.08 20.35 1.45
N ASN A 159 6.07 21.28 0.50
CA ASN A 159 6.21 22.73 0.79
C ASN A 159 5.00 23.32 1.52
N LYS A 160 3.79 22.74 1.35
CA LYS A 160 2.58 23.17 2.08
C LYS A 160 2.54 22.78 3.57
N LYS A 161 3.46 21.95 4.04
CA LYS A 161 3.56 21.55 5.46
C LYS A 161 4.54 22.40 6.27
N SER A 162 5.25 23.33 5.62
CA SER A 162 6.28 24.18 6.25
C SER A 162 5.77 25.60 6.53
N THR A 163 4.50 25.88 6.30
CA THR A 163 3.78 27.13 6.64
C THR A 163 2.62 26.82 7.58
#